data_9b6400ba2dc02d1bc1f8b5f785af5b0f
#
_entry.id   9b6400ba2dc02d1bc1f8b5f785af5b0f
#
_cell.length_a   1.000
_cell.length_b   1.000
_cell.length_c   1.000
_cell.angle_alpha   90.00
_cell.angle_beta   90.00
_cell.angle_gamma   90.00
#
_symmetry.space_group_name_H-M   'P 1'
#
loop_
_entity.id
_entity.type
_entity.pdbx_description
1 polymer ?
#
loop_
_entity_poly.entity_id
_entity_poly.type
_entity_poly.pdbx_seq_one_letter_code
_entity_poly.pdbx_strand_id
1 'polypeptide(L)'
;MIHIDNLWKSYPARREKLGFKEFVLNLHKILKNRDDVFWALKGISFDIKKGECVGIIGKNGAGKSTLLSILLGVANATKGIVDIKGRRTPLLELGAGFHPDLSGRENIIINGILLGNTKKEIMKKSDEIIAFSEIAEFIDMPVRTYSNGMYMRLAFAVAVHTEPEILLIDEILSVGDEFFQVKSGEAIKKLINNGVTTVFVSHSMDAIKSICSRVIWLEHGVIKADGDPADVVGQYLEKGR
;
A
#
# COMPACT_ATOMS: atom_id res chain seq x y z
N MET A 1 -10.83 11.67 7.38
CA MET A 1 -10.27 10.37 7.10
C MET A 1 -8.75 10.38 7.11
N ILE A 2 -8.05 11.01 6.19
CA ILE A 2 -6.59 11.15 6.23
C ILE A 2 -6.26 12.63 6.22
N HIS A 3 -5.51 13.09 7.23
CA HIS A 3 -5.01 14.45 7.33
C HIS A 3 -3.49 14.42 7.47
N ILE A 4 -2.80 15.09 6.57
CA ILE A 4 -1.34 15.20 6.56
C ILE A 4 -0.98 16.68 6.54
N ASP A 5 -0.20 17.11 7.53
CA ASP A 5 0.30 18.47 7.61
C ASP A 5 1.80 18.50 7.81
N ASN A 6 2.47 19.18 6.86
CA ASN A 6 3.92 19.40 6.84
C ASN A 6 4.74 18.12 7.12
N LEU A 7 4.37 17.02 6.43
CA LEU A 7 5.00 15.71 6.59
C LEU A 7 6.40 15.67 6.00
N TRP A 8 7.37 15.33 6.84
CA TRP A 8 8.75 15.04 6.45
C TRP A 8 9.12 13.62 6.82
N LYS A 9 9.84 12.94 5.94
CA LYS A 9 10.40 11.62 6.21
C LYS A 9 11.84 11.55 5.73
N SER A 10 12.72 11.22 6.66
CA SER A 10 14.13 10.94 6.34
C SER A 10 14.50 9.50 6.67
N TYR A 11 15.50 9.02 5.98
CA TYR A 11 16.20 7.77 6.24
C TYR A 11 17.69 8.04 6.40
N PRO A 12 18.43 7.28 7.21
CA PRO A 12 19.88 7.38 7.24
C PRO A 12 20.42 7.12 5.84
N ALA A 13 21.28 7.99 5.34
CA ALA A 13 22.03 7.70 4.12
C ALA A 13 22.79 6.39 4.33
N ARG A 14 22.72 5.44 3.36
CA ARG A 14 23.37 4.14 3.46
C ARG A 14 24.86 4.36 3.70
N ARG A 15 25.31 4.12 4.92
CA ARG A 15 26.73 3.97 5.19
C ARG A 15 27.10 2.60 4.65
N GLU A 16 28.07 2.55 3.75
CA GLU A 16 28.75 1.30 3.42
C GLU A 16 29.15 0.62 4.73
N LYS A 17 29.01 -0.71 4.80
CA LYS A 17 29.52 -1.48 5.95
C LYS A 17 31.03 -1.37 5.93
N LEU A 18 31.57 -0.33 6.57
CA LEU A 18 32.99 -0.16 6.74
C LEU A 18 33.54 -1.33 7.55
N GLY A 19 34.56 -1.99 7.04
CA GLY A 19 35.31 -2.98 7.81
C GLY A 19 35.87 -2.36 9.10
N PHE A 20 36.09 -3.16 10.13
CA PHE A 20 36.54 -2.67 11.44
C PHE A 20 37.79 -1.75 11.35
N LYS A 21 38.75 -2.04 10.42
CA LYS A 21 39.89 -1.17 10.17
C LYS A 21 39.50 0.19 9.58
N GLU A 22 38.57 0.23 8.63
CA GLU A 22 38.08 1.47 8.02
C GLU A 22 37.22 2.27 8.98
N PHE A 23 36.50 1.60 9.89
CA PHE A 23 35.76 2.26 10.97
C PHE A 23 36.67 3.05 11.89
N VAL A 24 37.76 2.46 12.34
CA VAL A 24 38.73 3.12 13.25
C VAL A 24 39.45 4.29 12.54
N LEU A 25 39.88 4.11 11.29
CA LEU A 25 40.55 5.16 10.51
C LEU A 25 39.64 6.34 10.13
N ASN A 26 38.33 6.06 9.95
CA ASN A 26 37.37 7.08 9.56
C ASN A 26 36.52 7.62 10.74
N LEU A 27 36.87 7.28 11.98
CA LEU A 27 36.10 7.69 13.17
C LEU A 27 35.88 9.21 13.24
N HIS A 28 36.88 10.00 12.85
CA HIS A 28 36.78 11.45 12.80
C HIS A 28 35.85 11.96 11.68
N LYS A 29 35.84 11.31 10.52
CA LYS A 29 34.89 11.60 9.43
C LYS A 29 33.47 11.16 9.78
N ILE A 30 33.32 10.02 10.45
CA ILE A 30 32.04 9.49 10.91
C ILE A 30 31.37 10.43 11.94
N LEU A 31 32.17 11.01 12.85
CA LEU A 31 31.69 11.98 13.83
C LEU A 31 31.34 13.33 13.21
N LYS A 32 32.00 13.70 12.11
CA LYS A 32 31.74 14.97 11.40
C LYS A 32 30.58 14.88 10.40
N ASN A 33 30.31 13.71 9.82
CA ASN A 33 29.23 13.45 8.84
C ASN A 33 27.99 12.82 9.50
N ARG A 34 27.60 13.30 10.66
CA ARG A 34 26.43 12.79 11.41
C ARG A 34 25.09 13.09 10.73
N ASP A 35 25.09 13.91 9.68
CA ASP A 35 23.89 14.50 9.09
C ASP A 35 23.57 14.06 7.65
N ASP A 36 24.22 13.02 7.09
CA ASP A 36 23.85 12.51 5.79
C ASP A 36 22.54 11.70 5.90
N VAL A 37 21.41 12.43 5.79
CA VAL A 37 20.07 11.86 5.74
C VAL A 37 19.50 12.03 4.34
N PHE A 38 18.91 10.98 3.83
CA PHE A 38 18.10 11.05 2.61
C PHE A 38 16.68 11.44 2.97
N TRP A 39 16.21 12.57 2.49
CA TRP A 39 14.84 13.03 2.67
C TRP A 39 13.94 12.46 1.56
N ALA A 40 13.13 11.48 1.93
CA ALA A 40 12.18 10.84 1.02
C ALA A 40 10.90 11.66 0.83
N LEU A 41 10.45 12.38 1.88
CA LEU A 41 9.35 13.33 1.84
C LEU A 41 9.77 14.64 2.50
N LYS A 42 9.30 15.77 1.96
CA LYS A 42 9.79 17.11 2.29
C LYS A 42 8.63 18.11 2.41
N GLY A 43 7.98 18.11 3.58
CA GLY A 43 6.95 19.11 3.92
C GLY A 43 5.70 18.98 3.05
N ILE A 44 5.19 17.77 2.83
CA ILE A 44 3.95 17.56 2.09
C ILE A 44 2.74 17.73 3.00
N SER A 45 1.68 18.37 2.48
CA SER A 45 0.42 18.57 3.18
C SER A 45 -0.75 18.30 2.23
N PHE A 46 -1.69 17.48 2.63
CA PHE A 46 -2.95 17.22 1.92
C PHE A 46 -3.96 16.51 2.80
N ASP A 47 -5.22 16.57 2.41
CA ASP A 47 -6.33 15.87 3.06
C ASP A 47 -6.96 14.88 2.09
N ILE A 48 -7.44 13.74 2.59
CA ILE A 48 -8.30 12.82 1.84
C ILE A 48 -9.62 12.67 2.61
N LYS A 49 -10.71 13.01 1.95
CA LYS A 49 -12.06 12.92 2.52
C LYS A 49 -12.56 11.47 2.53
N LYS A 50 -13.56 11.20 3.35
CA LYS A 50 -14.24 9.90 3.36
C LYS A 50 -14.86 9.61 1.98
N GLY A 51 -14.59 8.42 1.45
CA GLY A 51 -15.09 7.98 0.15
C GLY A 51 -14.35 8.54 -1.07
N GLU A 52 -13.31 9.36 -0.85
CA GLU A 52 -12.49 9.88 -1.95
C GLU A 52 -11.51 8.83 -2.44
N CYS A 53 -11.35 8.71 -3.77
CA CYS A 53 -10.32 7.89 -4.39
C CYS A 53 -9.22 8.80 -4.95
N VAL A 54 -8.05 8.79 -4.30
CA VAL A 54 -6.91 9.65 -4.65
C VAL A 54 -5.80 8.83 -5.28
N GLY A 55 -5.43 9.20 -6.50
CA GLY A 55 -4.27 8.64 -7.19
C GLY A 55 -2.96 9.31 -6.76
N ILE A 56 -1.91 8.53 -6.53
CA ILE A 56 -0.56 9.05 -6.29
C ILE A 56 0.33 8.66 -7.46
N ILE A 57 0.82 9.65 -8.20
CA ILE A 57 1.72 9.43 -9.35
C ILE A 57 3.09 10.05 -9.10
N GLY A 58 4.09 9.64 -9.89
CA GLY A 58 5.46 10.15 -9.83
C GLY A 58 6.48 9.10 -10.26
N LYS A 59 7.68 9.55 -10.63
CA LYS A 59 8.81 8.68 -11.03
C LYS A 59 9.24 7.77 -9.87
N ASN A 60 10.04 6.73 -10.18
CA ASN A 60 10.68 5.93 -9.14
C ASN A 60 11.57 6.82 -8.26
N GLY A 61 11.52 6.60 -6.94
CA GLY A 61 12.19 7.46 -5.96
C GLY A 61 11.48 8.78 -5.63
N ALA A 62 10.27 9.04 -6.16
CA ALA A 62 9.51 10.25 -5.84
C ALA A 62 8.98 10.31 -4.39
N GLY A 63 8.96 9.18 -3.67
CA GLY A 63 8.46 9.09 -2.29
C GLY A 63 7.13 8.34 -2.15
N LYS A 64 6.57 7.79 -3.24
CA LYS A 64 5.26 7.10 -3.22
C LYS A 64 5.18 5.95 -2.20
N SER A 65 6.10 5.00 -2.26
CA SER A 65 6.13 3.85 -1.33
C SER A 65 6.41 4.28 0.11
N THR A 66 7.21 5.34 0.31
CA THR A 66 7.42 5.93 1.64
C THR A 66 6.13 6.52 2.19
N LEU A 67 5.37 7.25 1.36
CA LEU A 67 4.07 7.80 1.75
C LEU A 67 3.10 6.67 2.10
N LEU A 68 2.98 5.63 1.26
CA LEU A 68 2.13 4.46 1.55
C LEU A 68 2.52 3.76 2.86
N SER A 69 3.81 3.57 3.12
CA SER A 69 4.29 2.96 4.39
C SER A 69 3.89 3.80 5.61
N ILE A 70 3.86 5.12 5.48
CA ILE A 70 3.39 6.02 6.55
C ILE A 70 1.86 5.92 6.69
N LEU A 71 1.12 5.91 5.59
CA LEU A 71 -0.33 5.74 5.60
C LEU A 71 -0.75 4.40 6.20
N LEU A 72 0.03 3.34 6.00
CA LEU A 72 -0.17 2.04 6.64
C LEU A 72 0.15 2.05 8.14
N GLY A 73 0.99 2.96 8.60
CA GLY A 73 1.51 2.98 9.97
C GLY A 73 2.73 2.09 10.17
N VAL A 74 3.33 1.55 9.09
CA VAL A 74 4.58 0.77 9.11
C VAL A 74 5.78 1.67 9.35
N ALA A 75 5.72 2.90 8.84
CA ALA A 75 6.76 3.92 9.04
C ALA A 75 6.17 5.16 9.74
N ASN A 76 6.93 5.72 10.68
CA ASN A 76 6.56 6.98 11.33
C ASN A 76 7.08 8.18 10.54
N ALA A 77 6.37 9.29 10.59
CA ALA A 77 6.86 10.59 10.15
C ALA A 77 8.12 11.00 10.93
N THR A 78 9.06 11.67 10.28
CA THR A 78 10.20 12.29 10.97
C THR A 78 9.80 13.64 11.59
N LYS A 79 8.93 14.41 10.87
CA LYS A 79 8.33 15.66 11.32
C LYS A 79 6.94 15.79 10.69
N GLY A 80 6.11 16.65 11.27
CA GLY A 80 4.75 16.94 10.79
C GLY A 80 3.69 16.09 11.48
N ILE A 81 2.45 16.23 11.03
CA ILE A 81 1.28 15.58 11.59
C ILE A 81 0.72 14.60 10.56
N VAL A 82 0.36 13.40 11.03
CA VAL A 82 -0.35 12.38 10.25
C VAL A 82 -1.48 11.86 11.12
N ASP A 83 -2.71 12.25 10.80
CA ASP A 83 -3.93 11.76 11.47
C ASP A 83 -4.75 10.92 10.49
N ILE A 84 -4.93 9.64 10.80
CA ILE A 84 -5.64 8.68 9.94
C ILE A 84 -6.69 7.98 10.78
N LYS A 85 -7.95 8.16 10.43
CA LYS A 85 -9.10 7.57 11.11
C LYS A 85 -9.77 6.51 10.23
N GLY A 86 -9.82 5.27 10.72
CA GLY A 86 -10.44 4.14 10.05
C GLY A 86 -9.52 2.93 9.88
N ARG A 87 -10.14 1.77 9.60
CA ARG A 87 -9.44 0.52 9.33
C ARG A 87 -8.75 0.58 7.98
N ARG A 88 -7.44 0.31 7.97
CA ARG A 88 -6.58 0.36 6.78
C ARG A 88 -6.32 -1.04 6.28
N THR A 89 -6.71 -1.33 5.05
CA THR A 89 -6.40 -2.60 4.39
C THR A 89 -5.40 -2.35 3.26
N PRO A 90 -4.17 -2.89 3.40
CA PRO A 90 -3.20 -2.83 2.32
C PRO A 90 -3.49 -3.91 1.28
N LEU A 91 -3.40 -3.55 -0.01
CA LEU A 91 -3.25 -4.51 -1.11
C LEU A 91 -1.80 -4.55 -1.64
N LEU A 92 -0.84 -4.06 -0.85
CA LEU A 92 0.58 -3.96 -1.20
C LEU A 92 1.34 -5.27 -1.00
N GLU A 93 1.10 -5.89 0.15
CA GLU A 93 1.78 -7.12 0.59
C GLU A 93 0.71 -8.15 0.94
N LEU A 94 0.00 -8.61 -0.10
CA LEU A 94 -1.06 -9.60 0.04
C LEU A 94 -0.53 -10.86 0.73
N GLY A 95 -1.24 -11.30 1.77
CA GLY A 95 -0.84 -12.46 2.57
C GLY A 95 0.26 -12.18 3.60
N ALA A 96 0.68 -10.94 3.79
CA ALA A 96 1.51 -10.59 4.94
C ALA A 96 0.79 -11.03 6.22
N GLY A 97 1.43 -11.91 6.99
CA GLY A 97 0.83 -12.52 8.17
C GLY A 97 0.20 -13.90 7.94
N PHE A 98 0.25 -14.47 6.72
CA PHE A 98 -0.07 -15.88 6.52
C PHE A 98 0.99 -16.76 7.15
N HIS A 99 0.54 -17.72 7.95
CA HIS A 99 1.42 -18.72 8.56
C HIS A 99 1.52 -19.94 7.63
N PRO A 100 2.71 -20.34 7.21
CA PRO A 100 2.88 -21.36 6.17
C PRO A 100 2.38 -22.75 6.60
N ASP A 101 2.46 -23.09 7.88
CA ASP A 101 2.06 -24.42 8.40
C ASP A 101 0.57 -24.52 8.73
N LEU A 102 -0.15 -23.41 8.73
CA LEU A 102 -1.60 -23.40 8.96
C LEU A 102 -2.35 -23.57 7.63
N SER A 103 -3.57 -24.12 7.72
CA SER A 103 -4.48 -24.23 6.58
C SER A 103 -4.91 -22.85 6.04
N GLY A 104 -5.42 -22.83 4.81
CA GLY A 104 -6.01 -21.62 4.24
C GLY A 104 -7.15 -21.08 5.10
N ARG A 105 -8.00 -21.95 5.64
CA ARG A 105 -9.11 -21.59 6.54
C ARG A 105 -8.62 -20.91 7.82
N GLU A 106 -7.57 -21.42 8.43
CA GLU A 106 -6.98 -20.81 9.62
C GLU A 106 -6.32 -19.46 9.28
N ASN A 107 -5.67 -19.38 8.13
CA ASN A 107 -5.08 -18.14 7.66
C ASN A 107 -6.12 -17.06 7.34
N ILE A 108 -7.30 -17.41 6.83
CA ILE A 108 -8.43 -16.47 6.69
C ILE A 108 -8.73 -15.80 8.03
N ILE A 109 -8.84 -16.60 9.11
CA ILE A 109 -9.18 -16.09 10.44
C ILE A 109 -8.07 -15.19 10.98
N ILE A 110 -6.82 -15.65 10.93
CA ILE A 110 -5.67 -14.90 11.48
C ILE A 110 -5.49 -13.60 10.71
N ASN A 111 -5.47 -13.66 9.38
CA ASN A 111 -5.25 -12.47 8.56
C ASN A 111 -6.41 -11.48 8.65
N GLY A 112 -7.65 -11.96 8.70
CA GLY A 112 -8.81 -11.11 8.92
C GLY A 112 -8.76 -10.36 10.25
N ILE A 113 -8.26 -11.01 11.33
CA ILE A 113 -8.05 -10.36 12.63
C ILE A 113 -6.93 -9.32 12.54
N LEU A 114 -5.82 -9.63 11.87
CA LEU A 114 -4.71 -8.69 11.65
C LEU A 114 -5.16 -7.45 10.85
N LEU A 115 -6.11 -7.61 9.95
CA LEU A 115 -6.73 -6.52 9.18
C LEU A 115 -7.83 -5.78 9.96
N GLY A 116 -8.01 -6.09 11.25
CA GLY A 116 -8.86 -5.33 12.17
C GLY A 116 -10.29 -5.84 12.33
N ASN A 117 -10.60 -7.06 11.85
CA ASN A 117 -11.89 -7.70 12.12
C ASN A 117 -11.86 -8.49 13.43
N THR A 118 -13.01 -8.67 14.05
CA THR A 118 -13.15 -9.66 15.12
C THR A 118 -13.20 -11.07 14.53
N LYS A 119 -12.81 -12.08 15.34
CA LYS A 119 -12.93 -13.49 14.94
C LYS A 119 -14.35 -13.84 14.48
N LYS A 120 -15.37 -13.30 15.15
CA LYS A 120 -16.78 -13.56 14.84
C LYS A 120 -17.18 -12.97 13.46
N GLU A 121 -16.70 -11.81 13.14
CA GLU A 121 -16.95 -11.15 11.82
C GLU A 121 -16.31 -11.94 10.69
N ILE A 122 -15.03 -12.30 10.83
CA ILE A 122 -14.34 -13.01 9.77
C ILE A 122 -14.87 -14.44 9.57
N MET A 123 -15.26 -15.13 10.66
CA MET A 123 -15.87 -16.45 10.55
C MET A 123 -17.19 -16.44 9.78
N LYS A 124 -18.00 -15.38 9.92
CA LYS A 124 -19.25 -15.23 9.15
C LYS A 124 -19.01 -15.05 7.65
N LYS A 125 -17.85 -14.50 7.27
CA LYS A 125 -17.47 -14.25 5.88
C LYS A 125 -16.60 -15.35 5.28
N SER A 126 -16.21 -16.33 6.08
CA SER A 126 -15.26 -17.36 5.68
C SER A 126 -15.67 -18.08 4.41
N ASP A 127 -16.95 -18.47 4.30
CA ASP A 127 -17.45 -19.19 3.13
C ASP A 127 -17.47 -18.31 1.87
N GLU A 128 -17.79 -17.01 2.00
CA GLU A 128 -17.72 -16.04 0.90
C GLU A 128 -16.26 -15.82 0.45
N ILE A 129 -15.34 -15.73 1.38
CA ILE A 129 -13.90 -15.60 1.11
C ILE A 129 -13.39 -16.83 0.36
N ILE A 130 -13.75 -18.03 0.83
CA ILE A 130 -13.35 -19.29 0.19
C ILE A 130 -13.91 -19.37 -1.22
N ALA A 131 -15.20 -19.09 -1.41
CA ALA A 131 -15.84 -19.09 -2.71
C ALA A 131 -15.20 -18.06 -3.67
N PHE A 132 -14.90 -16.86 -3.17
CA PHE A 132 -14.25 -15.81 -3.97
C PHE A 132 -12.84 -16.23 -4.41
N SER A 133 -12.06 -16.88 -3.53
CA SER A 133 -10.69 -17.29 -3.82
C SER A 133 -10.56 -18.42 -4.86
N GLU A 134 -11.63 -19.19 -5.10
CA GLU A 134 -11.68 -20.34 -6.04
C GLU A 134 -10.66 -21.46 -5.70
N ILE A 135 -10.34 -21.62 -4.41
CA ILE A 135 -9.42 -22.66 -3.92
C ILE A 135 -10.08 -23.59 -2.89
N ALA A 136 -11.40 -23.72 -2.93
CA ALA A 136 -12.16 -24.48 -1.93
C ALA A 136 -11.65 -25.91 -1.68
N GLU A 137 -11.21 -26.60 -2.74
CA GLU A 137 -10.67 -27.97 -2.63
C GLU A 137 -9.37 -28.07 -1.83
N PHE A 138 -8.62 -26.95 -1.74
CA PHE A 138 -7.32 -26.88 -1.07
C PHE A 138 -7.38 -26.15 0.29
N ILE A 139 -8.55 -25.64 0.68
CA ILE A 139 -8.66 -24.68 1.79
C ILE A 139 -8.20 -25.23 3.13
N ASP A 140 -8.33 -26.52 3.35
CA ASP A 140 -7.92 -27.19 4.59
C ASP A 140 -6.47 -27.75 4.54
N MET A 141 -5.75 -27.50 3.43
CA MET A 141 -4.33 -27.83 3.30
C MET A 141 -3.45 -26.69 3.83
N PRO A 142 -2.23 -26.99 4.34
CA PRO A 142 -1.25 -25.96 4.75
C PRO A 142 -0.88 -25.03 3.61
N VAL A 143 -0.85 -23.72 3.89
CA VAL A 143 -0.59 -22.68 2.85
C VAL A 143 0.78 -22.83 2.19
N ARG A 144 1.77 -23.42 2.88
CA ARG A 144 3.09 -23.74 2.26
C ARG A 144 3.00 -24.67 1.05
N THR A 145 1.89 -25.39 0.88
CA THR A 145 1.65 -26.28 -0.29
C THR A 145 0.98 -25.58 -1.44
N TYR A 146 0.57 -24.31 -1.26
CA TYR A 146 -0.12 -23.55 -2.29
C TYR A 146 0.83 -23.09 -3.39
N SER A 147 0.32 -23.04 -4.62
CA SER A 147 0.97 -22.30 -5.67
C SER A 147 0.94 -20.80 -5.34
N ASN A 148 1.84 -20.02 -5.97
CA ASN A 148 1.81 -18.57 -5.79
C ASN A 148 0.46 -17.95 -6.16
N GLY A 149 -0.19 -18.47 -7.23
CA GLY A 149 -1.53 -18.04 -7.63
C GLY A 149 -2.59 -18.32 -6.57
N MET A 150 -2.62 -19.53 -6.00
CA MET A 150 -3.54 -19.90 -4.92
C MET A 150 -3.34 -19.01 -3.68
N TYR A 151 -2.07 -18.81 -3.31
CA TYR A 151 -1.70 -17.93 -2.19
C TYR A 151 -2.24 -16.52 -2.39
N MET A 152 -1.98 -15.93 -3.55
CA MET A 152 -2.39 -14.56 -3.87
C MET A 152 -3.91 -14.42 -3.99
N ARG A 153 -4.60 -15.41 -4.56
CA ARG A 153 -6.07 -15.44 -4.64
C ARG A 153 -6.70 -15.43 -3.25
N LEU A 154 -6.20 -16.28 -2.32
CA LEU A 154 -6.70 -16.32 -0.94
C LEU A 154 -6.44 -15.01 -0.22
N ALA A 155 -5.23 -14.49 -0.30
CA ALA A 155 -4.84 -13.24 0.35
C ALA A 155 -5.66 -12.04 -0.12
N PHE A 156 -5.89 -11.95 -1.43
CA PHE A 156 -6.76 -10.93 -2.02
C PHE A 156 -8.23 -11.10 -1.56
N ALA A 157 -8.74 -12.33 -1.59
CA ALA A 157 -10.10 -12.62 -1.13
C ALA A 157 -10.32 -12.17 0.32
N VAL A 158 -9.37 -12.46 1.22
CA VAL A 158 -9.44 -11.97 2.61
C VAL A 158 -9.47 -10.45 2.65
N ALA A 159 -8.54 -9.79 1.96
CA ALA A 159 -8.40 -8.34 2.01
C ALA A 159 -9.68 -7.59 1.57
N VAL A 160 -10.32 -8.03 0.47
CA VAL A 160 -11.52 -7.34 -0.05
C VAL A 160 -12.79 -7.62 0.77
N HIS A 161 -12.83 -8.72 1.55
CA HIS A 161 -13.96 -9.07 2.38
C HIS A 161 -13.84 -8.56 3.83
N THR A 162 -12.76 -7.89 4.21
CA THR A 162 -12.58 -7.31 5.56
C THR A 162 -13.31 -6.00 5.79
N GLU A 163 -14.11 -5.53 4.81
CA GLU A 163 -14.82 -4.23 4.88
C GLU A 163 -13.89 -3.07 5.26
N PRO A 164 -12.90 -2.77 4.41
CA PRO A 164 -11.97 -1.68 4.68
C PRO A 164 -12.68 -0.33 4.73
N GLU A 165 -12.26 0.56 5.62
CA GLU A 165 -12.65 1.97 5.57
C GLU A 165 -11.68 2.78 4.72
N ILE A 166 -10.41 2.34 4.70
CA ILE A 166 -9.34 2.90 3.87
C ILE A 166 -8.65 1.76 3.14
N LEU A 167 -8.62 1.84 1.82
CA LEU A 167 -7.96 0.88 0.94
C LEU A 167 -6.69 1.52 0.37
N LEU A 168 -5.55 0.84 0.56
CA LEU A 168 -4.25 1.29 0.06
C LEU A 168 -3.76 0.32 -1.00
N ILE A 169 -3.67 0.78 -2.25
CA ILE A 169 -3.34 -0.03 -3.42
C ILE A 169 -2.03 0.46 -4.02
N ASP A 170 -1.08 -0.44 -4.23
CA ASP A 170 0.15 -0.19 -4.98
C ASP A 170 0.23 -1.16 -6.15
N GLU A 171 0.05 -0.67 -7.36
CA GLU A 171 0.27 -1.32 -8.65
C GLU A 171 -0.30 -2.77 -8.85
N ILE A 172 -0.68 -3.49 -7.78
CA ILE A 172 -1.04 -4.90 -7.80
C ILE A 172 -2.53 -5.08 -8.14
N LEU A 173 -2.90 -4.83 -9.40
CA LEU A 173 -4.16 -5.36 -9.96
C LEU A 173 -3.95 -6.69 -10.72
N SER A 174 -2.72 -7.19 -10.78
CA SER A 174 -2.35 -8.41 -11.52
C SER A 174 -2.24 -9.61 -10.58
N VAL A 175 -3.32 -9.92 -9.84
CA VAL A 175 -3.38 -11.08 -8.96
C VAL A 175 -3.97 -12.28 -9.69
N GLY A 176 -3.29 -13.42 -9.66
CA GLY A 176 -3.75 -14.66 -10.27
C GLY A 176 -3.64 -14.65 -11.80
N ASP A 177 -4.49 -15.44 -12.44
CA ASP A 177 -4.63 -15.47 -13.90
C ASP A 177 -5.54 -14.35 -14.43
N GLU A 178 -5.69 -14.27 -15.75
CA GLU A 178 -6.46 -13.23 -16.43
C GLU A 178 -7.93 -13.16 -15.95
N PHE A 179 -8.57 -14.30 -15.69
CA PHE A 179 -9.95 -14.32 -15.19
C PHE A 179 -10.04 -13.76 -13.76
N PHE A 180 -9.11 -14.14 -12.89
CA PHE A 180 -9.09 -13.62 -11.53
C PHE A 180 -8.70 -12.14 -11.48
N GLN A 181 -7.88 -11.65 -12.41
CA GLN A 181 -7.57 -10.22 -12.54
C GLN A 181 -8.81 -9.39 -12.85
N VAL A 182 -9.67 -9.87 -13.76
CA VAL A 182 -10.95 -9.20 -14.05
C VAL A 182 -11.82 -9.16 -12.79
N LYS A 183 -12.01 -10.31 -12.14
CA LYS A 183 -12.81 -10.45 -10.93
C LYS A 183 -12.31 -9.57 -9.78
N SER A 184 -10.99 -9.52 -9.58
CA SER A 184 -10.37 -8.68 -8.55
C SER A 184 -10.50 -7.19 -8.86
N GLY A 185 -10.37 -6.79 -10.11
CA GLY A 185 -10.61 -5.43 -10.57
C GLY A 185 -12.05 -4.96 -10.33
N GLU A 186 -13.04 -5.82 -10.60
CA GLU A 186 -14.45 -5.55 -10.32
C GLU A 186 -14.72 -5.42 -8.82
N ALA A 187 -14.12 -6.28 -7.99
CA ALA A 187 -14.25 -6.20 -6.54
C ALA A 187 -13.71 -4.88 -5.99
N ILE A 188 -12.55 -4.42 -6.47
CA ILE A 188 -11.98 -3.12 -6.09
C ILE A 188 -12.89 -1.98 -6.53
N LYS A 189 -13.36 -1.98 -7.78
CA LYS A 189 -14.30 -0.97 -8.27
C LYS A 189 -15.57 -0.91 -7.43
N LYS A 190 -16.10 -2.07 -7.04
CA LYS A 190 -17.27 -2.15 -6.16
C LYS A 190 -17.00 -1.53 -4.78
N LEU A 191 -15.83 -1.77 -4.17
CA LEU A 191 -15.44 -1.15 -2.90
C LEU A 191 -15.36 0.38 -3.03
N ILE A 192 -14.72 0.88 -4.08
CA ILE A 192 -14.60 2.32 -4.35
C ILE A 192 -15.98 2.96 -4.55
N ASN A 193 -16.84 2.36 -5.37
CA ASN A 193 -18.19 2.83 -5.63
C ASN A 193 -19.08 2.81 -4.38
N ASN A 194 -18.81 1.92 -3.43
CA ASN A 194 -19.48 1.86 -2.13
C ASN A 194 -18.90 2.88 -1.11
N GLY A 195 -18.05 3.79 -1.54
CA GLY A 195 -17.53 4.88 -0.71
C GLY A 195 -16.37 4.49 0.20
N VAL A 196 -15.63 3.44 -0.11
CA VAL A 196 -14.36 3.13 0.58
C VAL A 196 -13.32 4.17 0.17
N THR A 197 -12.73 4.83 1.16
CA THR A 197 -11.64 5.79 0.92
C THR A 197 -10.44 5.07 0.34
N THR A 198 -9.93 5.50 -0.81
CA THR A 198 -8.89 4.75 -1.52
C THR A 198 -7.69 5.64 -1.84
N VAL A 199 -6.50 5.14 -1.55
CA VAL A 199 -5.25 5.69 -2.07
C VAL A 199 -4.68 4.69 -3.07
N PHE A 200 -4.59 5.13 -4.33
CA PHE A 200 -4.19 4.29 -5.43
C PHE A 200 -2.86 4.78 -6.05
N VAL A 201 -1.81 3.99 -5.90
CA VAL A 201 -0.53 4.21 -6.57
C VAL A 201 -0.47 3.34 -7.80
N SER A 202 -0.21 3.90 -8.95
CA SER A 202 -0.06 3.14 -10.20
C SER A 202 0.84 3.86 -11.20
N HIS A 203 1.50 3.08 -12.05
CA HIS A 203 2.19 3.57 -13.23
C HIS A 203 1.28 3.63 -14.47
N SER A 204 0.09 3.03 -14.41
CA SER A 204 -0.92 3.11 -15.47
C SER A 204 -1.73 4.42 -15.34
N MET A 205 -1.41 5.40 -16.17
CA MET A 205 -2.11 6.69 -16.18
C MET A 205 -3.59 6.55 -16.57
N ASP A 206 -3.91 5.54 -17.37
CA ASP A 206 -5.29 5.27 -17.78
C ASP A 206 -6.11 4.68 -16.62
N ALA A 207 -5.53 3.78 -15.82
CA ALA A 207 -6.16 3.29 -14.60
C ALA A 207 -6.40 4.42 -13.60
N ILE A 208 -5.40 5.30 -13.39
CA ILE A 208 -5.52 6.49 -12.53
C ILE A 208 -6.68 7.37 -12.97
N LYS A 209 -6.73 7.73 -14.27
CA LYS A 209 -7.79 8.60 -14.82
C LYS A 209 -9.19 7.97 -14.75
N SER A 210 -9.28 6.64 -14.85
CA SER A 210 -10.58 5.95 -14.87
C SER A 210 -11.16 5.69 -13.47
N ILE A 211 -10.31 5.62 -12.43
CA ILE A 211 -10.72 5.19 -11.10
C ILE A 211 -10.68 6.33 -10.08
N CYS A 212 -9.69 7.22 -10.17
CA CYS A 212 -9.48 8.26 -9.17
C CYS A 212 -10.29 9.51 -9.46
N SER A 213 -10.82 10.13 -8.40
CA SER A 213 -11.49 11.44 -8.47
C SER A 213 -10.52 12.61 -8.34
N ARG A 214 -9.30 12.36 -7.88
CA ARG A 214 -8.23 13.34 -7.67
C ARG A 214 -6.88 12.68 -7.77
N VAL A 215 -5.86 13.41 -8.18
CA VAL A 215 -4.49 12.92 -8.33
C VAL A 215 -3.52 13.86 -7.66
N ILE A 216 -2.58 13.29 -6.92
CA ILE A 216 -1.44 13.99 -6.32
C ILE A 216 -0.18 13.52 -7.04
N TRP A 217 0.55 14.45 -7.66
CA TRP A 217 1.84 14.19 -8.27
C TRP A 217 2.97 14.48 -7.30
N LEU A 218 3.72 13.43 -6.93
CA LEU A 218 4.93 13.52 -6.13
C LEU A 218 6.17 13.58 -7.03
N GLU A 219 7.08 14.51 -6.71
CA GLU A 219 8.39 14.60 -7.37
C GLU A 219 9.46 14.97 -6.34
N HIS A 220 10.51 14.12 -6.22
CA HIS A 220 11.62 14.34 -5.26
C HIS A 220 11.18 14.61 -3.81
N GLY A 221 10.08 13.98 -3.41
CA GLY A 221 9.53 14.08 -2.06
C GLY A 221 8.63 15.29 -1.80
N VAL A 222 8.28 16.07 -2.82
CA VAL A 222 7.34 17.21 -2.71
C VAL A 222 6.13 17.00 -3.62
N ILE A 223 5.00 17.61 -3.27
CA ILE A 223 3.81 17.67 -4.14
C ILE A 223 4.07 18.72 -5.23
N LYS A 224 3.97 18.30 -6.48
CA LYS A 224 4.10 19.19 -7.66
C LYS A 224 2.76 19.69 -8.17
N ALA A 225 1.77 18.81 -8.15
CA ALA A 225 0.40 19.14 -8.51
C ALA A 225 -0.56 18.27 -7.69
N ASP A 226 -1.75 18.79 -7.47
CA ASP A 226 -2.83 18.16 -6.74
C ASP A 226 -4.16 18.67 -7.33
N GLY A 227 -4.97 17.78 -7.92
CA GLY A 227 -6.20 18.21 -8.58
C GLY A 227 -6.84 17.15 -9.47
N ASP A 228 -7.53 17.60 -10.51
CA ASP A 228 -8.23 16.74 -11.47
C ASP A 228 -7.29 15.74 -12.15
N PRO A 229 -7.71 14.47 -12.31
CA PRO A 229 -6.86 13.44 -12.90
C PRO A 229 -6.37 13.75 -14.32
N ALA A 230 -7.20 14.33 -15.19
CA ALA A 230 -6.81 14.62 -16.56
C ALA A 230 -5.75 15.72 -16.60
N ASP A 231 -5.93 16.78 -15.79
CA ASP A 231 -5.01 17.91 -15.72
C ASP A 231 -3.64 17.52 -15.14
N VAL A 232 -3.65 16.84 -13.98
CA VAL A 232 -2.40 16.47 -13.29
C VAL A 232 -1.61 15.43 -14.09
N VAL A 233 -2.30 14.42 -14.67
CA VAL A 233 -1.65 13.44 -15.53
C VAL A 233 -1.13 14.08 -16.82
N GLY A 234 -1.87 15.04 -17.41
CA GLY A 234 -1.41 15.82 -18.57
C GLY A 234 -0.08 16.51 -18.29
N GLN A 235 0.00 17.30 -17.22
CA GLN A 235 1.22 17.97 -16.76
C GLN A 235 2.39 17.00 -16.48
N TYR A 236 2.09 15.85 -15.89
CA TYR A 236 3.09 14.82 -15.60
C TYR A 236 3.70 14.24 -16.88
N LEU A 237 2.87 13.95 -17.90
CA LEU A 237 3.31 13.37 -19.17
C LEU A 237 4.07 14.39 -20.05
N GLU A 238 3.68 15.66 -20.04
CA GLU A 238 4.38 16.74 -20.73
C GLU A 238 5.81 16.92 -20.20
N LYS A 239 5.99 16.87 -18.89
CA LYS A 239 7.31 16.99 -18.25
C LYS A 239 8.20 15.75 -18.44
N GLY A 240 7.61 14.61 -18.77
CA GLY A 240 8.32 13.35 -19.02
C GLY A 240 8.92 13.22 -20.42
N ARG A 241 8.53 14.10 -21.33
CA ARG A 241 9.07 14.24 -22.68
C ARG A 241 10.27 15.19 -22.68
#